data_d707c0acef00a171d1c1581877e24af5
#
_entry.id   d707c0acef00a171d1c1581877e24af5
#
_cell.length_a   1.000
_cell.length_b   1.000
_cell.length_c   1.000
_cell.angle_alpha   90.00
_cell.angle_beta   90.00
_cell.angle_gamma   90.00
#
_symmetry.space_group_name_H-M   'P 1'
#
loop_
_entity.id
_entity.type
_entity.pdbx_description
1 polymer ?
#
loop_
_entity_poly.entity_id
_entity_poly.type
_entity_poly.pdbx_seq_one_letter_code
_entity_poly.pdbx_strand_id
1 'polypeptide(L)'
;MIGGYMPSEAEAACRVLMSAGEVSGDAAGARVAAALRQRCPGVRLCGLGGRRMREAGVEIDFDTNRLASVGVSEPFTTLPALAAAVRALRRRLRAAPPDAALLIGNDLFNVVLARLLRHRGVPAISYFPPQVWLWRVFARPIARSFDSLLTCFGEEQEVYSGHGVPTAFVGHYLCDELTPVTAAGKAAAQAALGLAGQVVGLLPGSRRHEIRALLPALLDAAAILAQRDPRLAFVLPVAEPHLAAEIAAAIAARGLAGRIALAEASHQAMRASDLLLVASGTASLEATLLRVPMVIVCRLSPASLGTVRLSQRLGLLATTRVGLPNLLLRRAAVPEILQREVTGAAVAAAAAELLAQPERRAAQMAALAEAAAQVSGEGAAGRVADWVLQRATLSARAALAEPLPGAAVEAGVR
;
A
#
# COMPACT_ATOMS: atom_id res chain seq x y z
N MET A 1 -47.51 -5.61 -16.50
CA MET A 1 -47.05 -6.71 -15.64
C MET A 1 -45.60 -6.97 -15.99
N ILE A 2 -44.70 -6.37 -15.21
CA ILE A 2 -43.23 -6.55 -15.35
C ILE A 2 -42.90 -7.67 -14.37
N GLY A 3 -42.62 -8.86 -14.90
CA GLY A 3 -42.22 -10.04 -14.13
C GLY A 3 -40.90 -9.74 -13.43
N GLY A 4 -40.92 -9.64 -12.09
CA GLY A 4 -39.73 -9.58 -11.27
C GLY A 4 -38.93 -10.87 -11.41
N TYR A 5 -37.73 -10.77 -11.92
CA TYR A 5 -36.73 -11.84 -11.88
C TYR A 5 -36.36 -12.06 -10.41
N MET A 6 -36.90 -13.13 -9.82
CA MET A 6 -36.46 -13.68 -8.54
C MET A 6 -35.24 -14.55 -8.86
N PRO A 7 -34.04 -14.22 -8.33
CA PRO A 7 -32.89 -15.11 -8.49
C PRO A 7 -33.21 -16.45 -7.78
N SER A 8 -33.00 -17.54 -8.47
CA SER A 8 -33.19 -18.91 -7.94
C SER A 8 -32.20 -19.15 -6.80
N GLU A 9 -32.59 -19.87 -5.74
CA GLU A 9 -31.78 -20.27 -4.58
C GLU A 9 -30.54 -21.13 -4.91
N ALA A 10 -30.20 -21.29 -6.19
CA ALA A 10 -29.07 -22.06 -6.70
C ALA A 10 -27.89 -21.22 -7.23
N GLU A 11 -27.84 -19.93 -7.00
CA GLU A 11 -26.59 -19.18 -7.18
C GLU A 11 -25.66 -19.52 -6.01
N ALA A 12 -24.84 -20.57 -6.22
CA ALA A 12 -23.78 -20.95 -5.29
C ALA A 12 -22.99 -19.71 -4.90
N ALA A 13 -23.06 -19.34 -3.60
CA ALA A 13 -22.47 -18.12 -3.08
C ALA A 13 -20.98 -18.07 -3.47
N CYS A 14 -20.60 -17.15 -4.37
CA CYS A 14 -19.24 -16.95 -4.84
C CYS A 14 -18.30 -16.78 -3.64
N ARG A 15 -17.22 -17.56 -3.57
CA ARG A 15 -16.22 -17.55 -2.49
C ARG A 15 -14.95 -16.95 -3.00
N VAL A 16 -14.49 -15.87 -2.37
CA VAL A 16 -13.25 -15.20 -2.72
C VAL A 16 -12.28 -15.26 -1.55
N LEU A 17 -11.12 -15.86 -1.79
CA LEU A 17 -9.99 -15.77 -0.86
C LEU A 17 -9.28 -14.43 -1.04
N MET A 18 -9.07 -13.70 0.04
CA MET A 18 -8.31 -12.45 0.04
C MET A 18 -7.06 -12.58 0.90
N SER A 19 -5.92 -12.08 0.43
CA SER A 19 -4.66 -12.06 1.20
C SER A 19 -4.03 -10.68 1.14
N ALA A 20 -3.78 -10.08 2.30
CA ALA A 20 -3.08 -8.81 2.44
C ALA A 20 -2.03 -8.92 3.54
N GLY A 21 -0.75 -8.73 3.19
CA GLY A 21 0.40 -8.89 4.11
C GLY A 21 0.78 -7.61 4.88
N GLU A 22 0.29 -6.45 4.46
CA GLU A 22 0.68 -5.14 4.99
C GLU A 22 -0.54 -4.27 5.34
N VAL A 23 -0.33 -3.24 6.17
CA VAL A 23 -1.39 -2.28 6.58
C VAL A 23 -2.05 -1.60 5.38
N SER A 24 -1.26 -1.21 4.38
CA SER A 24 -1.77 -0.63 3.13
C SER A 24 -2.59 -1.63 2.31
N GLY A 25 -2.14 -2.88 2.26
CA GLY A 25 -2.87 -3.98 1.62
C GLY A 25 -4.19 -4.30 2.33
N ASP A 26 -4.21 -4.27 3.67
CA ASP A 26 -5.42 -4.44 4.48
C ASP A 26 -6.44 -3.32 4.21
N ALA A 27 -5.98 -2.07 4.07
CA ALA A 27 -6.83 -0.94 3.68
C ALA A 27 -7.43 -1.11 2.28
N ALA A 28 -6.59 -1.46 1.29
CA ALA A 28 -7.03 -1.73 -0.07
C ALA A 28 -8.01 -2.91 -0.12
N GLY A 29 -7.70 -3.99 0.60
CA GLY A 29 -8.54 -5.18 0.71
C GLY A 29 -9.92 -4.88 1.29
N ALA A 30 -9.99 -4.04 2.30
CA ALA A 30 -11.26 -3.60 2.88
C ALA A 30 -12.14 -2.85 1.86
N ARG A 31 -11.56 -2.00 1.03
CA ARG A 31 -12.29 -1.28 -0.04
C ARG A 31 -12.80 -2.24 -1.12
N VAL A 32 -11.95 -3.17 -1.54
CA VAL A 32 -12.37 -4.18 -2.51
C VAL A 32 -13.43 -5.11 -1.92
N ALA A 33 -13.34 -5.50 -0.65
CA ALA A 33 -14.35 -6.29 0.02
C ALA A 33 -15.71 -5.59 0.06
N ALA A 34 -15.74 -4.29 0.37
CA ALA A 34 -16.97 -3.49 0.30
C ALA A 34 -17.54 -3.45 -1.12
N ALA A 35 -16.68 -3.23 -2.14
CA ALA A 35 -17.09 -3.20 -3.54
C ALA A 35 -17.61 -4.56 -4.03
N LEU A 36 -17.00 -5.68 -3.62
CA LEU A 36 -17.46 -7.04 -3.92
C LEU A 36 -18.85 -7.31 -3.33
N ARG A 37 -19.07 -6.94 -2.06
CA ARG A 37 -20.39 -7.11 -1.40
C ARG A 37 -21.48 -6.25 -2.04
N GLN A 38 -21.14 -5.04 -2.48
CA GLN A 38 -22.08 -4.17 -3.18
C GLN A 38 -22.53 -4.78 -4.51
N ARG A 39 -21.63 -5.45 -5.24
CA ARG A 39 -21.89 -6.07 -6.54
C ARG A 39 -22.50 -7.47 -6.47
N CYS A 40 -22.12 -8.21 -5.43
CA CYS A 40 -22.58 -9.57 -5.17
C CYS A 40 -22.90 -9.72 -3.67
N PRO A 41 -24.13 -9.40 -3.23
CA PRO A 41 -24.52 -9.45 -1.81
C PRO A 41 -24.29 -10.80 -1.14
N GLY A 42 -24.38 -11.91 -1.90
CA GLY A 42 -24.15 -13.27 -1.43
C GLY A 42 -22.69 -13.72 -1.40
N VAL A 43 -21.70 -12.84 -1.76
CA VAL A 43 -20.29 -13.21 -1.79
C VAL A 43 -19.77 -13.57 -0.40
N ARG A 44 -19.04 -14.67 -0.32
CA ARG A 44 -18.32 -15.09 0.90
C ARG A 44 -16.84 -14.72 0.78
N LEU A 45 -16.39 -13.83 1.65
CA LEU A 45 -15.01 -13.32 1.68
C LEU A 45 -14.28 -13.92 2.88
N CYS A 46 -13.14 -14.54 2.65
CA CYS A 46 -12.30 -15.13 3.70
C CYS A 46 -10.82 -14.97 3.40
N GLY A 47 -9.95 -15.19 4.37
CA GLY A 47 -8.52 -15.30 4.13
C GLY A 47 -7.61 -14.63 5.16
N LEU A 48 -6.54 -14.01 4.67
CA LEU A 48 -5.47 -13.44 5.47
C LEU A 48 -5.52 -11.92 5.38
N GLY A 49 -5.55 -11.23 6.51
CA GLY A 49 -5.69 -9.76 6.51
C GLY A 49 -5.66 -9.19 7.91
N GLY A 50 -5.98 -7.92 8.03
CA GLY A 50 -5.97 -7.21 9.29
C GLY A 50 -7.37 -6.78 9.76
N ARG A 51 -7.37 -5.75 10.61
CA ARG A 51 -8.58 -5.21 11.23
C ARG A 51 -9.55 -4.62 10.21
N ARG A 52 -9.04 -3.85 9.21
CA ARG A 52 -9.89 -3.15 8.24
C ARG A 52 -10.65 -4.12 7.34
N MET A 53 -9.99 -5.19 6.86
CA MET A 53 -10.67 -6.24 6.09
C MET A 53 -11.72 -6.96 6.95
N ARG A 54 -11.43 -7.24 8.23
CA ARG A 54 -12.41 -7.83 9.17
C ARG A 54 -13.63 -6.93 9.35
N GLU A 55 -13.43 -5.62 9.56
CA GLU A 55 -14.51 -4.63 9.68
C GLU A 55 -15.33 -4.52 8.38
N ALA A 56 -14.72 -4.73 7.21
CA ALA A 56 -15.38 -4.82 5.91
C ALA A 56 -16.08 -6.17 5.68
N GLY A 57 -16.08 -7.07 6.65
CA GLY A 57 -16.79 -8.33 6.65
C GLY A 57 -16.06 -9.50 5.99
N VAL A 58 -14.73 -9.43 5.88
CA VAL A 58 -13.91 -10.59 5.50
C VAL A 58 -13.69 -11.48 6.72
N GLU A 59 -13.96 -12.79 6.58
CA GLU A 59 -13.64 -13.79 7.60
C GLU A 59 -12.12 -13.98 7.65
N ILE A 60 -11.46 -13.45 8.67
CA ILE A 60 -10.01 -13.50 8.79
C ILE A 60 -9.57 -14.80 9.46
N ASP A 61 -8.95 -15.68 8.67
CA ASP A 61 -8.38 -16.95 9.12
C ASP A 61 -7.04 -16.78 9.85
N PHE A 62 -6.29 -15.73 9.49
CA PHE A 62 -5.03 -15.38 10.15
C PHE A 62 -4.80 -13.86 10.06
N ASP A 63 -4.48 -13.25 11.20
CA ASP A 63 -4.20 -11.81 11.30
C ASP A 63 -2.74 -11.52 10.88
N THR A 64 -2.59 -10.85 9.74
CA THR A 64 -1.28 -10.55 9.15
C THR A 64 -0.52 -9.45 9.88
N ASN A 65 -1.14 -8.69 10.77
CA ASN A 65 -0.42 -7.74 11.63
C ASN A 65 0.63 -8.47 12.50
N ARG A 66 0.42 -9.76 12.78
CA ARG A 66 1.41 -10.61 13.46
C ARG A 66 2.66 -10.88 12.61
N LEU A 67 2.56 -10.77 11.29
CA LEU A 67 3.72 -10.87 10.38
C LEU A 67 4.42 -9.52 10.21
N ALA A 68 3.65 -8.42 10.16
CA ALA A 68 4.16 -7.07 9.97
C ALA A 68 4.90 -6.51 11.19
N SER A 69 4.53 -6.94 12.40
CA SER A 69 5.18 -6.52 13.65
C SER A 69 6.60 -7.08 13.83
N VAL A 70 6.94 -8.14 13.10
CA VAL A 70 8.27 -8.74 13.10
C VAL A 70 9.03 -8.18 11.92
N GLY A 71 9.97 -7.26 12.18
CA GLY A 71 10.77 -6.62 11.13
C GLY A 71 11.53 -7.65 10.28
N VAL A 72 11.79 -7.30 9.02
CA VAL A 72 12.54 -8.12 8.04
C VAL A 72 13.95 -8.53 8.56
N SER A 73 14.43 -7.92 9.65
CA SER A 73 15.71 -8.19 10.29
C SER A 73 15.76 -9.45 11.14
N GLU A 74 14.62 -10.11 11.43
CA GLU A 74 14.59 -11.31 12.29
C GLU A 74 13.85 -12.48 11.60
N PRO A 75 14.45 -13.15 10.61
CA PRO A 75 13.78 -14.22 9.85
C PRO A 75 13.34 -15.41 10.71
N PHE A 76 13.98 -15.65 11.85
CA PHE A 76 13.64 -16.78 12.73
C PHE A 76 12.37 -16.57 13.56
N THR A 77 11.99 -15.33 13.83
CA THR A 77 10.76 -15.01 14.58
C THR A 77 9.51 -15.02 13.69
N THR A 78 9.68 -14.91 12.37
CA THR A 78 8.57 -14.94 11.39
C THR A 78 8.16 -16.37 11.02
N LEU A 79 9.03 -17.37 11.13
CA LEU A 79 8.76 -18.75 10.73
C LEU A 79 7.52 -19.37 11.40
N PRO A 80 7.30 -19.25 12.73
CA PRO A 80 6.11 -19.80 13.38
C PRO A 80 4.82 -19.14 12.90
N ALA A 81 4.83 -17.82 12.71
CA ALA A 81 3.69 -17.07 12.21
C ALA A 81 3.37 -17.44 10.75
N LEU A 82 4.39 -17.56 9.90
CA LEU A 82 4.25 -18.02 8.53
C LEU A 82 3.70 -19.46 8.47
N ALA A 83 4.19 -20.36 9.31
CA ALA A 83 3.69 -21.73 9.41
C ALA A 83 2.21 -21.75 9.88
N ALA A 84 1.83 -20.85 10.80
CA ALA A 84 0.44 -20.71 11.23
C ALA A 84 -0.46 -20.18 10.10
N ALA A 85 -0.03 -19.17 9.35
CA ALA A 85 -0.74 -18.66 8.19
C ALA A 85 -0.95 -19.76 7.11
N VAL A 86 0.10 -20.51 6.79
CA VAL A 86 0.02 -21.63 5.83
C VAL A 86 -0.91 -22.73 6.33
N ARG A 87 -0.91 -23.05 7.63
CA ARG A 87 -1.84 -24.04 8.22
C ARG A 87 -3.28 -23.57 8.14
N ALA A 88 -3.56 -22.32 8.49
CA ALA A 88 -4.90 -21.73 8.40
C ALA A 88 -5.41 -21.79 6.95
N LEU A 89 -4.59 -21.38 6.00
CA LEU A 89 -4.90 -21.44 4.59
C LEU A 89 -5.19 -22.87 4.09
N ARG A 90 -4.31 -23.83 4.43
CA ARG A 90 -4.52 -25.25 4.03
C ARG A 90 -5.82 -25.81 4.58
N ARG A 91 -6.17 -25.45 5.82
CA ARG A 91 -7.46 -25.84 6.44
C ARG A 91 -8.63 -25.25 5.66
N ARG A 92 -8.58 -23.96 5.32
CA ARG A 92 -9.63 -23.27 4.54
C ARG A 92 -9.81 -23.90 3.15
N LEU A 93 -8.71 -24.12 2.42
CA LEU A 93 -8.75 -24.69 1.07
C LEU A 93 -9.27 -26.15 1.04
N ARG A 94 -9.16 -26.89 2.15
CA ARG A 94 -9.75 -28.23 2.26
C ARG A 94 -11.23 -28.21 2.62
N ALA A 95 -11.63 -27.28 3.50
CA ALA A 95 -13.00 -27.20 3.98
C ALA A 95 -13.94 -26.56 2.94
N ALA A 96 -13.49 -25.53 2.24
CA ALA A 96 -14.29 -24.77 1.28
C ALA A 96 -13.37 -24.08 0.27
N PRO A 97 -13.05 -24.73 -0.87
CA PRO A 97 -12.21 -24.12 -1.89
C PRO A 97 -12.85 -22.83 -2.42
N PRO A 98 -12.06 -21.76 -2.61
CA PRO A 98 -12.55 -20.52 -3.19
C PRO A 98 -12.65 -20.63 -4.72
N ASP A 99 -13.57 -19.85 -5.30
CA ASP A 99 -13.76 -19.74 -6.76
C ASP A 99 -12.72 -18.82 -7.40
N ALA A 100 -12.15 -17.89 -6.62
CA ALA A 100 -11.04 -17.03 -7.01
C ALA A 100 -10.25 -16.56 -5.77
N ALA A 101 -9.01 -16.12 -5.99
CA ALA A 101 -8.19 -15.52 -4.95
C ALA A 101 -7.66 -14.16 -5.38
N LEU A 102 -7.82 -13.15 -4.51
CA LEU A 102 -7.27 -11.81 -4.65
C LEU A 102 -6.10 -11.64 -3.69
N LEU A 103 -4.90 -11.48 -4.23
CA LEU A 103 -3.65 -11.36 -3.49
C LEU A 103 -3.18 -9.90 -3.57
N ILE A 104 -3.18 -9.20 -2.42
CA ILE A 104 -3.03 -7.76 -2.33
C ILE A 104 -1.68 -7.43 -1.71
N GLY A 105 -0.88 -6.63 -2.40
CA GLY A 105 0.43 -6.20 -1.96
C GLY A 105 1.58 -6.91 -2.65
N ASN A 106 2.76 -6.31 -2.51
CA ASN A 106 3.96 -6.66 -3.27
C ASN A 106 4.87 -7.67 -2.56
N ASP A 107 4.36 -8.43 -1.60
CA ASP A 107 5.19 -9.34 -0.84
C ASP A 107 5.42 -10.69 -1.56
N LEU A 108 6.58 -11.29 -1.27
CA LEU A 108 6.97 -12.59 -1.83
C LEU A 108 6.03 -13.72 -1.37
N PHE A 109 5.40 -13.57 -0.21
CA PHE A 109 4.43 -14.53 0.30
C PHE A 109 3.26 -14.70 -0.68
N ASN A 110 2.71 -13.62 -1.22
CA ASN A 110 1.63 -13.66 -2.20
C ASN A 110 2.06 -14.33 -3.51
N VAL A 111 3.31 -14.19 -3.94
CA VAL A 111 3.85 -14.89 -5.12
C VAL A 111 3.87 -16.43 -4.89
N VAL A 112 4.30 -16.86 -3.71
CA VAL A 112 4.30 -18.29 -3.34
C VAL A 112 2.87 -18.81 -3.20
N LEU A 113 2.00 -18.02 -2.57
CA LEU A 113 0.58 -18.34 -2.39
C LEU A 113 -0.13 -18.49 -3.73
N ALA A 114 0.12 -17.60 -4.68
CA ALA A 114 -0.45 -17.67 -6.02
C ALA A 114 -0.15 -19.01 -6.70
N ARG A 115 1.12 -19.46 -6.66
CA ARG A 115 1.52 -20.75 -7.22
C ARG A 115 0.78 -21.92 -6.56
N LEU A 116 0.64 -21.88 -5.23
CA LEU A 116 -0.08 -22.92 -4.48
C LEU A 116 -1.56 -22.99 -4.86
N LEU A 117 -2.21 -21.85 -5.05
CA LEU A 117 -3.63 -21.74 -5.43
C LEU A 117 -3.84 -22.24 -6.87
N ARG A 118 -2.99 -21.81 -7.80
CA ARG A 118 -3.06 -22.25 -9.21
C ARG A 118 -2.87 -23.75 -9.36
N HIS A 119 -1.97 -24.38 -8.59
CA HIS A 119 -1.85 -25.83 -8.56
C HIS A 119 -3.12 -26.57 -8.08
N ARG A 120 -4.07 -25.84 -7.50
CA ARG A 120 -5.37 -26.35 -7.07
C ARG A 120 -6.53 -25.90 -7.96
N GLY A 121 -6.22 -25.30 -9.11
CA GLY A 121 -7.24 -24.80 -10.05
C GLY A 121 -7.93 -23.51 -9.58
N VAL A 122 -7.44 -22.85 -8.53
CA VAL A 122 -7.99 -21.57 -8.05
C VAL A 122 -7.30 -20.41 -8.76
N PRO A 123 -8.04 -19.59 -9.54
CA PRO A 123 -7.48 -18.42 -10.20
C PRO A 123 -6.90 -17.43 -9.19
N ALA A 124 -5.61 -17.09 -9.34
CA ALA A 124 -4.88 -16.18 -8.48
C ALA A 124 -4.72 -14.83 -9.18
N ILE A 125 -5.33 -13.80 -8.62
CA ILE A 125 -5.35 -12.42 -9.13
C ILE A 125 -4.46 -11.58 -8.22
N SER A 126 -3.46 -10.90 -8.76
CA SER A 126 -2.65 -9.95 -8.00
C SER A 126 -3.23 -8.54 -8.10
N TYR A 127 -3.35 -7.86 -6.98
CA TYR A 127 -3.60 -6.42 -6.90
C TYR A 127 -2.46 -5.78 -6.12
N PHE A 128 -1.83 -4.74 -6.64
CA PHE A 128 -0.51 -4.25 -6.23
C PHE A 128 0.58 -5.33 -6.44
N PRO A 129 0.83 -5.76 -7.68
CA PRO A 129 1.90 -6.72 -7.94
C PRO A 129 3.25 -6.16 -7.48
N PRO A 130 4.27 -7.03 -7.25
CA PRO A 130 5.61 -6.58 -6.91
C PRO A 130 6.12 -5.51 -7.85
N GLN A 131 6.75 -4.46 -7.30
CA GLN A 131 7.24 -3.29 -8.03
C GLN A 131 8.47 -3.64 -8.89
N VAL A 132 8.23 -4.33 -10.00
CA VAL A 132 9.28 -4.81 -10.92
C VAL A 132 9.92 -3.71 -11.76
N TRP A 133 9.41 -2.49 -11.75
CA TRP A 133 10.09 -1.35 -12.37
C TRP A 133 11.50 -1.12 -11.81
N LEU A 134 11.68 -1.46 -10.53
CA LEU A 134 13.02 -1.45 -9.91
C LEU A 134 13.87 -2.65 -10.34
N TRP A 135 13.23 -3.81 -10.62
CA TRP A 135 13.86 -5.12 -10.79
C TRP A 135 13.28 -5.87 -11.99
N ARG A 136 13.34 -5.29 -13.18
CA ARG A 136 12.68 -5.82 -14.40
C ARG A 136 12.99 -7.29 -14.70
N VAL A 137 14.16 -7.77 -14.32
CA VAL A 137 14.56 -9.19 -14.51
C VAL A 137 13.62 -10.18 -13.82
N PHE A 138 12.94 -9.78 -12.75
CA PHE A 138 11.99 -10.63 -12.03
C PHE A 138 10.55 -10.51 -12.55
N ALA A 139 10.26 -9.63 -13.53
CA ALA A 139 8.91 -9.42 -14.03
C ALA A 139 8.27 -10.71 -14.56
N ARG A 140 9.00 -11.45 -15.43
CA ARG A 140 8.50 -12.67 -16.05
C ARG A 140 8.19 -13.81 -15.06
N PRO A 141 9.07 -14.21 -14.13
CA PRO A 141 8.75 -15.25 -13.16
C PRO A 141 7.64 -14.83 -12.16
N ILE A 142 7.53 -13.55 -11.83
CA ILE A 142 6.45 -13.02 -11.00
C ILE A 142 5.13 -13.07 -11.78
N ALA A 143 5.08 -12.51 -12.99
CA ALA A 143 3.88 -12.51 -13.82
C ALA A 143 3.31 -13.92 -13.98
N ARG A 144 4.14 -14.90 -14.33
CA ARG A 144 3.75 -16.30 -14.50
C ARG A 144 3.23 -17.00 -13.24
N SER A 145 3.37 -16.38 -12.08
CA SER A 145 2.83 -16.91 -10.83
C SER A 145 1.34 -16.61 -10.66
N PHE A 146 0.78 -15.69 -11.44
CA PHE A 146 -0.61 -15.24 -11.34
C PHE A 146 -1.40 -15.54 -12.63
N ASP A 147 -2.71 -15.55 -12.53
CA ASP A 147 -3.63 -15.66 -13.67
C ASP A 147 -4.05 -14.29 -14.20
N SER A 148 -3.92 -13.27 -13.37
CA SER A 148 -4.13 -11.87 -13.76
C SER A 148 -3.35 -10.93 -12.85
N LEU A 149 -2.94 -9.79 -13.42
CA LEU A 149 -2.23 -8.73 -12.71
C LEU A 149 -3.02 -7.42 -12.82
N LEU A 150 -3.40 -6.86 -11.68
CA LEU A 150 -4.10 -5.58 -11.59
C LEU A 150 -3.12 -4.55 -11.04
N THR A 151 -2.63 -3.70 -11.93
CA THR A 151 -1.60 -2.71 -11.63
C THR A 151 -2.18 -1.38 -11.19
N CYS A 152 -1.45 -0.68 -10.34
CA CYS A 152 -1.83 0.64 -9.82
C CYS A 152 -1.05 1.77 -10.46
N PHE A 153 -0.01 1.44 -11.21
CA PHE A 153 0.84 2.38 -11.91
C PHE A 153 0.94 1.97 -13.39
N GLY A 154 0.86 2.95 -14.30
CA GLY A 154 0.93 2.69 -15.74
C GLY A 154 2.24 2.01 -16.16
N GLU A 155 3.35 2.34 -15.50
CA GLU A 155 4.66 1.74 -15.77
C GLU A 155 4.69 0.24 -15.41
N GLU A 156 3.98 -0.18 -14.36
CA GLU A 156 3.83 -1.61 -14.03
C GLU A 156 3.08 -2.35 -15.13
N GLN A 157 2.03 -1.74 -15.67
CA GLN A 157 1.27 -2.32 -16.77
C GLN A 157 2.17 -2.53 -18.01
N GLU A 158 2.99 -1.53 -18.38
CA GLU A 158 3.93 -1.66 -19.50
C GLU A 158 4.90 -2.82 -19.30
N VAL A 159 5.46 -2.94 -18.09
CA VAL A 159 6.44 -4.00 -17.80
C VAL A 159 5.80 -5.39 -17.78
N TYR A 160 4.60 -5.52 -17.20
CA TYR A 160 3.97 -6.83 -17.03
C TYR A 160 3.24 -7.33 -18.29
N SER A 161 2.66 -6.44 -19.11
CA SER A 161 1.87 -6.82 -20.29
C SER A 161 2.67 -7.62 -21.33
N GLY A 162 4.00 -7.45 -21.38
CA GLY A 162 4.88 -8.21 -22.28
C GLY A 162 5.10 -9.69 -21.92
N HIS A 163 4.49 -10.21 -20.84
CA HIS A 163 4.80 -11.54 -20.31
C HIS A 163 3.69 -12.59 -20.49
N GLY A 164 2.66 -12.28 -21.30
CA GLY A 164 1.61 -13.23 -21.68
C GLY A 164 0.59 -13.52 -20.56
N VAL A 165 0.50 -12.66 -19.54
CA VAL A 165 -0.48 -12.74 -18.46
C VAL A 165 -1.45 -11.56 -18.60
N PRO A 166 -2.77 -11.77 -18.53
CA PRO A 166 -3.74 -10.69 -18.54
C PRO A 166 -3.42 -9.64 -17.50
N THR A 167 -3.14 -8.42 -17.96
CA THR A 167 -2.70 -7.30 -17.11
C THR A 167 -3.57 -6.09 -17.40
N ALA A 168 -4.10 -5.47 -16.34
CA ALA A 168 -4.94 -4.28 -16.44
C ALA A 168 -4.50 -3.22 -15.45
N PHE A 169 -4.47 -1.97 -15.90
CA PHE A 169 -4.33 -0.81 -15.02
C PHE A 169 -5.70 -0.52 -14.37
N VAL A 170 -5.77 -0.67 -13.06
CA VAL A 170 -7.00 -0.44 -12.29
C VAL A 170 -6.95 0.83 -11.44
N GLY A 171 -5.78 1.48 -11.35
CA GLY A 171 -5.57 2.64 -10.51
C GLY A 171 -5.39 2.30 -9.03
N HIS A 172 -5.06 3.32 -8.26
CA HIS A 172 -4.77 3.17 -6.83
C HIS A 172 -5.99 3.59 -5.99
N TYR A 173 -6.42 2.77 -5.02
CA TYR A 173 -7.59 3.04 -4.17
C TYR A 173 -7.54 4.38 -3.42
N LEU A 174 -6.33 4.88 -3.12
CA LEU A 174 -6.16 6.18 -2.47
C LEU A 174 -6.67 7.35 -3.32
N CYS A 175 -6.79 7.18 -4.65
CA CYS A 175 -7.36 8.21 -5.52
C CYS A 175 -8.85 8.42 -5.26
N ASP A 176 -9.55 7.40 -4.73
CA ASP A 176 -10.95 7.49 -4.33
C ASP A 176 -11.13 8.19 -2.97
N GLU A 177 -10.06 8.27 -2.16
CA GLU A 177 -10.12 8.77 -0.78
C GLU A 177 -9.49 10.16 -0.61
N LEU A 178 -8.45 10.44 -1.41
CA LEU A 178 -7.61 11.61 -1.25
C LEU A 178 -7.79 12.60 -2.39
N THR A 179 -8.33 13.74 -2.04
CA THR A 179 -8.45 14.89 -2.95
C THR A 179 -7.44 15.97 -2.56
N PRO A 180 -6.97 16.78 -3.52
CA PRO A 180 -6.06 17.90 -3.23
C PRO A 180 -6.54 18.76 -2.07
N VAL A 181 -5.61 19.17 -1.22
CA VAL A 181 -5.93 20.02 -0.07
C VAL A 181 -6.33 21.41 -0.54
N THR A 182 -7.53 21.84 -0.17
CA THR A 182 -7.98 23.21 -0.39
C THR A 182 -7.55 24.11 0.76
N ALA A 183 -7.52 25.44 0.54
CA ALA A 183 -7.21 26.39 1.62
C ALA A 183 -8.18 26.27 2.82
N ALA A 184 -9.47 26.07 2.54
CA ALA A 184 -10.47 25.83 3.60
C ALA A 184 -10.25 24.50 4.33
N GLY A 185 -9.93 23.43 3.60
CA GLY A 185 -9.61 22.12 4.19
C GLY A 185 -8.36 22.14 5.06
N LYS A 186 -7.32 22.90 4.65
CA LYS A 186 -6.13 23.11 5.48
C LYS A 186 -6.47 23.89 6.75
N ALA A 187 -7.18 24.99 6.65
CA ALA A 187 -7.58 25.79 7.79
C ALA A 187 -8.40 24.98 8.81
N ALA A 188 -9.34 24.16 8.33
CA ALA A 188 -10.12 23.26 9.17
C ALA A 188 -9.25 22.20 9.88
N ALA A 189 -8.29 21.60 9.17
CA ALA A 189 -7.35 20.63 9.74
C ALA A 189 -6.43 21.28 10.79
N GLN A 190 -5.95 22.49 10.52
CA GLN A 190 -5.14 23.26 11.48
C GLN A 190 -5.95 23.60 12.75
N ALA A 191 -7.17 24.11 12.59
CA ALA A 191 -8.05 24.43 13.71
C ALA A 191 -8.33 23.20 14.59
N ALA A 192 -8.59 22.05 13.99
CA ALA A 192 -8.83 20.79 14.70
C ALA A 192 -7.61 20.31 15.52
N LEU A 193 -6.41 20.74 15.16
CA LEU A 193 -5.16 20.40 15.84
C LEU A 193 -4.67 21.54 16.75
N GLY A 194 -5.40 22.66 16.85
CA GLY A 194 -4.96 23.84 17.60
C GLY A 194 -3.73 24.52 16.99
N LEU A 195 -3.51 24.38 15.67
CA LEU A 195 -2.38 24.93 14.94
C LEU A 195 -2.76 26.22 14.23
N ALA A 196 -1.80 27.12 14.08
CA ALA A 196 -1.96 28.36 13.32
C ALA A 196 -0.65 28.70 12.57
N GLY A 197 -0.78 29.47 11.50
CA GLY A 197 0.36 29.92 10.71
C GLY A 197 0.90 28.84 9.76
N GLN A 198 2.22 28.85 9.56
CA GLN A 198 2.89 27.89 8.68
C GLN A 198 3.23 26.62 9.45
N VAL A 199 2.80 25.48 8.93
CA VAL A 199 2.87 24.18 9.59
C VAL A 199 3.77 23.22 8.83
N VAL A 200 4.69 22.56 9.54
CA VAL A 200 5.54 21.48 9.01
C VAL A 200 5.13 20.14 9.60
N GLY A 201 4.75 19.20 8.74
CA GLY A 201 4.41 17.85 9.14
C GLY A 201 5.65 16.94 9.19
N LEU A 202 5.78 16.19 10.27
CA LEU A 202 6.87 15.24 10.52
C LEU A 202 6.32 13.82 10.41
N LEU A 203 6.64 13.09 9.33
CA LEU A 203 6.11 11.75 9.06
C LEU A 203 7.25 10.72 9.00
N PRO A 204 7.72 10.22 10.15
CA PRO A 204 8.87 9.31 10.22
C PRO A 204 8.58 7.88 9.72
N GLY A 205 7.37 7.60 9.29
CA GLY A 205 6.89 6.27 8.91
C GLY A 205 5.91 5.68 9.92
N SER A 206 5.42 4.48 9.65
CA SER A 206 4.45 3.78 10.49
C SER A 206 5.04 2.60 11.25
N ARG A 207 6.19 2.07 10.82
CA ARG A 207 6.84 0.92 11.44
C ARG A 207 7.86 1.36 12.48
N ARG A 208 7.95 0.63 13.59
CA ARG A 208 8.85 0.96 14.70
C ARG A 208 10.31 1.18 14.27
N HIS A 209 10.83 0.37 13.35
CA HIS A 209 12.20 0.52 12.87
C HIS A 209 12.38 1.78 11.99
N GLU A 210 11.37 2.19 11.20
CA GLU A 210 11.38 3.44 10.43
C GLU A 210 11.40 4.64 11.37
N ILE A 211 10.50 4.66 12.36
CA ILE A 211 10.42 5.72 13.36
C ILE A 211 11.75 5.85 14.09
N ARG A 212 12.34 4.77 14.58
CA ARG A 212 13.64 4.82 15.26
C ARG A 212 14.77 5.31 14.37
N ALA A 213 14.73 5.00 13.07
CA ALA A 213 15.75 5.41 12.13
C ALA A 213 15.62 6.88 11.70
N LEU A 214 14.41 7.43 11.59
CA LEU A 214 14.15 8.72 10.97
C LEU A 214 13.72 9.81 11.95
N LEU A 215 12.94 9.47 12.98
CA LEU A 215 12.42 10.45 13.96
C LEU A 215 13.49 11.34 14.57
N PRO A 216 14.67 10.83 14.99
CA PRO A 216 15.72 11.69 15.53
C PRO A 216 16.11 12.84 14.59
N ALA A 217 16.35 12.54 13.31
CA ALA A 217 16.75 13.55 12.32
C ALA A 217 15.60 14.52 12.00
N LEU A 218 14.34 14.07 11.99
CA LEU A 218 13.19 14.94 11.77
C LEU A 218 12.97 15.89 12.95
N LEU A 219 13.15 15.43 14.18
CA LEU A 219 13.05 16.26 15.37
C LEU A 219 14.22 17.27 15.45
N ASP A 220 15.44 16.84 15.12
CA ASP A 220 16.59 17.75 15.04
C ASP A 220 16.36 18.85 13.97
N ALA A 221 15.77 18.46 12.81
CA ALA A 221 15.38 19.42 11.78
C ALA A 221 14.31 20.41 12.28
N ALA A 222 13.29 19.90 12.98
CA ALA A 222 12.25 20.74 13.57
C ALA A 222 12.82 21.73 14.59
N ALA A 223 13.78 21.31 15.44
CA ALA A 223 14.46 22.20 16.38
C ALA A 223 15.23 23.31 15.67
N ILE A 224 15.98 22.99 14.61
CA ILE A 224 16.73 23.99 13.80
C ILE A 224 15.75 24.96 13.12
N LEU A 225 14.66 24.47 12.54
CA LEU A 225 13.65 25.32 11.90
C LEU A 225 12.94 26.23 12.90
N ALA A 226 12.59 25.71 14.08
CA ALA A 226 11.98 26.49 15.17
C ALA A 226 12.87 27.57 15.73
N GLN A 227 14.19 27.39 15.72
CA GLN A 227 15.17 28.43 16.10
C GLN A 227 15.24 29.52 15.03
N ARG A 228 15.11 29.19 13.74
CA ARG A 228 15.14 30.17 12.63
C ARG A 228 13.86 30.98 12.51
N ASP A 229 12.71 30.33 12.66
CA ASP A 229 11.40 30.98 12.69
C ASP A 229 10.53 30.40 13.85
N PRO A 230 10.47 31.17 14.97
CA PRO A 230 9.65 30.75 16.12
C PRO A 230 8.15 30.63 15.86
N ARG A 231 7.64 31.16 14.73
CA ARG A 231 6.21 31.11 14.35
C ARG A 231 5.84 29.80 13.66
N LEU A 232 6.84 28.98 13.26
CA LEU A 232 6.58 27.68 12.67
C LEU A 232 5.94 26.76 13.70
N ALA A 233 4.85 26.13 13.29
CA ALA A 233 4.19 25.06 14.02
C ALA A 233 4.56 23.69 13.40
N PHE A 234 4.48 22.65 14.21
CA PHE A 234 4.80 21.30 13.77
C PHE A 234 3.68 20.34 14.12
N VAL A 235 3.49 19.30 13.28
CA VAL A 235 2.56 18.22 13.54
C VAL A 235 3.21 16.89 13.26
N LEU A 236 2.95 15.89 14.12
CA LEU A 236 3.47 14.53 13.99
C LEU A 236 2.32 13.55 14.22
N PRO A 237 2.00 12.69 13.24
CA PRO A 237 0.98 11.67 13.42
C PRO A 237 1.53 10.49 14.23
N VAL A 238 0.73 9.99 15.18
CA VAL A 238 1.01 8.78 15.96
C VAL A 238 0.14 7.66 15.41
N ALA A 239 0.64 6.96 14.38
CA ALA A 239 -0.10 5.89 13.72
C ALA A 239 -0.39 4.68 14.64
N GLU A 240 0.52 4.42 15.60
CA GLU A 240 0.48 3.28 16.50
C GLU A 240 0.47 3.75 17.96
N PRO A 241 -0.62 3.58 18.70
CA PRO A 241 -0.75 4.08 20.08
C PRO A 241 0.35 3.62 21.04
N HIS A 242 0.87 2.39 20.84
CA HIS A 242 1.94 1.84 21.66
C HIS A 242 3.29 2.56 21.49
N LEU A 243 3.47 3.35 20.44
CA LEU A 243 4.67 4.15 20.19
C LEU A 243 4.55 5.59 20.72
N ALA A 244 3.36 6.01 21.18
CA ALA A 244 3.10 7.37 21.63
C ALA A 244 4.06 7.82 22.72
N ALA A 245 4.32 6.97 23.72
CA ALA A 245 5.23 7.30 24.82
C ALA A 245 6.69 7.45 24.34
N GLU A 246 7.15 6.57 23.43
CA GLU A 246 8.50 6.64 22.85
C GLU A 246 8.68 7.94 22.04
N ILE A 247 7.66 8.31 21.26
CA ILE A 247 7.63 9.54 20.46
C ILE A 247 7.62 10.77 21.38
N ALA A 248 6.76 10.81 22.38
CA ALA A 248 6.65 11.93 23.33
C ALA A 248 7.96 12.15 24.09
N ALA A 249 8.63 11.09 24.53
CA ALA A 249 9.93 11.17 25.19
C ALA A 249 11.00 11.72 24.23
N ALA A 250 11.01 11.30 22.96
CA ALA A 250 11.95 11.81 21.97
C ALA A 250 11.74 13.30 21.66
N ILE A 251 10.49 13.78 21.64
CA ILE A 251 10.12 15.21 21.50
C ILE A 251 10.61 16.00 22.70
N ALA A 252 10.33 15.52 23.91
CA ALA A 252 10.71 16.20 25.14
C ALA A 252 12.24 16.33 25.30
N ALA A 253 12.98 15.27 24.94
CA ALA A 253 14.45 15.27 24.98
C ALA A 253 15.10 16.33 24.09
N ARG A 254 14.36 16.91 23.13
CA ARG A 254 14.82 17.99 22.23
C ARG A 254 14.26 19.38 22.57
N GLY A 255 13.57 19.51 23.70
CA GLY A 255 12.94 20.77 24.10
C GLY A 255 11.79 21.21 23.19
N LEU A 256 11.17 20.27 22.46
CA LEU A 256 10.07 20.54 21.52
C LEU A 256 8.68 20.24 22.13
N ALA A 257 8.61 19.91 23.41
CA ALA A 257 7.36 19.72 24.13
C ALA A 257 6.48 20.99 24.02
N GLY A 258 5.21 20.80 23.66
CA GLY A 258 4.27 21.91 23.40
C GLY A 258 4.45 22.63 22.06
N ARG A 259 5.48 22.30 21.28
CA ARG A 259 5.69 22.87 19.93
C ARG A 259 5.24 21.95 18.79
N ILE A 260 5.10 20.65 19.07
CA ILE A 260 4.66 19.66 18.12
C ILE A 260 3.28 19.15 18.53
N ALA A 261 2.27 19.39 17.71
CA ALA A 261 0.96 18.79 17.87
C ALA A 261 1.01 17.31 17.47
N LEU A 262 0.42 16.44 18.27
CA LEU A 262 0.26 15.04 17.91
C LEU A 262 -1.09 14.84 17.23
N ALA A 263 -1.11 14.23 16.05
CA ALA A 263 -2.32 13.89 15.32
C ALA A 263 -2.58 12.38 15.39
N GLU A 264 -3.84 11.96 15.47
CA GLU A 264 -4.23 10.55 15.49
C GLU A 264 -4.11 9.88 14.11
N ALA A 265 -4.26 10.68 13.04
CA ALA A 265 -4.24 10.19 11.67
C ALA A 265 -3.23 10.94 10.80
N SER A 266 -2.51 10.18 9.94
CA SER A 266 -1.54 10.76 9.00
C SER A 266 -2.17 11.80 8.07
N HIS A 267 -3.35 11.51 7.53
CA HIS A 267 -4.03 12.43 6.60
C HIS A 267 -4.44 13.75 7.26
N GLN A 268 -4.77 13.75 8.56
CA GLN A 268 -5.04 14.97 9.31
C GLN A 268 -3.78 15.84 9.40
N ALA A 269 -2.65 15.23 9.77
CA ALA A 269 -1.36 15.91 9.82
C ALA A 269 -0.95 16.46 8.44
N MET A 270 -1.09 15.64 7.38
CA MET A 270 -0.77 16.06 6.02
C MET A 270 -1.61 17.24 5.56
N ARG A 271 -2.94 17.19 5.79
CA ARG A 271 -3.86 18.27 5.39
C ARG A 271 -3.60 19.59 6.11
N ALA A 272 -3.11 19.55 7.36
CA ALA A 272 -2.78 20.73 8.14
C ALA A 272 -1.45 21.40 7.71
N SER A 273 -0.60 20.69 6.95
CA SER A 273 0.78 21.07 6.67
C SER A 273 0.94 21.92 5.40
N ASP A 274 1.88 22.83 5.44
CA ASP A 274 2.42 23.59 4.29
C ASP A 274 3.60 22.87 3.62
N LEU A 275 4.31 22.05 4.40
CA LEU A 275 5.43 21.22 3.98
C LEU A 275 5.48 19.95 4.81
N LEU A 276 5.85 18.85 4.19
CA LEU A 276 6.04 17.56 4.86
C LEU A 276 7.51 17.14 4.85
N LEU A 277 7.98 16.63 5.97
CA LEU A 277 9.21 15.84 6.08
C LEU A 277 8.76 14.38 6.19
N VAL A 278 8.83 13.63 5.08
CA VAL A 278 8.11 12.36 4.95
C VAL A 278 9.05 11.19 4.65
N ALA A 279 8.85 10.08 5.35
CA ALA A 279 9.50 8.81 5.03
C ALA A 279 9.08 8.31 3.65
N SER A 280 10.03 7.75 2.89
CA SER A 280 9.73 7.09 1.62
C SER A 280 8.77 5.92 1.82
N GLY A 281 7.74 5.80 0.95
CA GLY A 281 6.71 4.76 1.01
C GLY A 281 5.34 5.30 0.63
N THR A 282 4.28 4.64 1.08
CA THR A 282 2.88 5.02 0.79
C THR A 282 2.55 6.45 1.20
N ALA A 283 3.14 6.94 2.31
CA ALA A 283 2.94 8.32 2.77
C ALA A 283 3.38 9.37 1.72
N SER A 284 4.41 9.10 0.92
CA SER A 284 4.82 10.00 -0.17
C SER A 284 3.81 10.02 -1.32
N LEU A 285 3.08 8.91 -1.57
CA LEU A 285 1.98 8.89 -2.52
C LEU A 285 0.75 9.62 -1.98
N GLU A 286 0.42 9.43 -0.71
CA GLU A 286 -0.67 10.16 -0.05
C GLU A 286 -0.44 11.68 -0.13
N ALA A 287 0.78 12.13 0.20
CA ALA A 287 1.19 13.52 0.09
C ALA A 287 1.13 14.02 -1.37
N THR A 288 1.46 13.17 -2.35
CA THR A 288 1.34 13.48 -3.79
C THR A 288 -0.11 13.71 -4.20
N LEU A 289 -1.03 12.82 -3.79
CA LEU A 289 -2.46 12.96 -4.08
C LEU A 289 -3.08 14.18 -3.40
N LEU A 290 -2.67 14.47 -2.17
CA LEU A 290 -3.06 15.67 -1.43
C LEU A 290 -2.42 16.96 -1.98
N ARG A 291 -1.42 16.85 -2.86
CA ARG A 291 -0.62 17.96 -3.42
C ARG A 291 0.06 18.81 -2.34
N VAL A 292 0.53 18.19 -1.27
CA VAL A 292 1.28 18.88 -0.22
C VAL A 292 2.77 18.79 -0.53
N PRO A 293 3.49 19.93 -0.61
CA PRO A 293 4.94 19.93 -0.80
C PRO A 293 5.67 19.11 0.24
N MET A 294 6.77 18.46 -0.16
CA MET A 294 7.48 17.57 0.74
C MET A 294 8.98 17.49 0.50
N VAL A 295 9.71 17.07 1.52
CA VAL A 295 11.07 16.54 1.46
C VAL A 295 11.00 15.08 1.87
N ILE A 296 11.48 14.19 1.00
CA ILE A 296 11.46 12.75 1.25
C ILE A 296 12.76 12.35 1.96
N VAL A 297 12.63 11.58 3.03
CA VAL A 297 13.75 11.01 3.77
C VAL A 297 13.70 9.50 3.72
N CYS A 298 14.87 8.85 3.54
CA CYS A 298 14.92 7.40 3.50
C CYS A 298 16.22 6.86 4.12
N ARG A 299 16.07 5.95 5.08
CA ARG A 299 17.18 5.25 5.70
C ARG A 299 16.87 3.75 5.71
N LEU A 300 17.52 3.02 4.83
CA LEU A 300 17.41 1.56 4.74
C LEU A 300 18.25 0.89 5.83
N SER A 301 17.84 -0.31 6.24
CA SER A 301 18.66 -1.15 7.11
C SER A 301 19.98 -1.52 6.41
N PRO A 302 21.05 -1.82 7.13
CA PRO A 302 22.32 -2.24 6.54
C PRO A 302 22.18 -3.42 5.57
N ALA A 303 21.32 -4.40 5.89
CA ALA A 303 21.04 -5.55 5.04
C ALA A 303 20.35 -5.13 3.72
N SER A 304 19.29 -4.31 3.81
CA SER A 304 18.59 -3.79 2.62
C SER A 304 19.51 -2.92 1.76
N LEU A 305 20.35 -2.10 2.40
CA LEU A 305 21.33 -1.26 1.69
C LEU A 305 22.37 -2.11 0.95
N GLY A 306 22.84 -3.22 1.57
CA GLY A 306 23.73 -4.19 0.94
C GLY A 306 23.11 -4.81 -0.32
N THR A 307 21.85 -5.23 -0.23
CA THR A 307 21.10 -5.76 -1.37
C THR A 307 20.95 -4.73 -2.49
N VAL A 308 20.57 -3.50 -2.17
CA VAL A 308 20.44 -2.41 -3.15
C VAL A 308 21.79 -2.14 -3.85
N ARG A 309 22.88 -2.02 -3.09
CA ARG A 309 24.23 -1.79 -3.64
C ARG A 309 24.71 -2.92 -4.56
N LEU A 310 24.47 -4.18 -4.14
CA LEU A 310 24.80 -5.33 -4.95
C LEU A 310 24.02 -5.30 -6.27
N SER A 311 22.72 -5.02 -6.20
CA SER A 311 21.85 -4.93 -7.37
C SER A 311 22.24 -3.79 -8.31
N GLN A 312 22.66 -2.65 -7.77
CA GLN A 312 23.23 -1.54 -8.57
C GLN A 312 24.50 -1.98 -9.30
N ARG A 313 25.43 -2.66 -8.60
CA ARG A 313 26.67 -3.18 -9.21
C ARG A 313 26.42 -4.19 -10.31
N LEU A 314 25.37 -4.99 -10.17
CA LEU A 314 24.97 -5.98 -11.18
C LEU A 314 24.09 -5.41 -12.30
N GLY A 315 23.81 -4.10 -12.31
CA GLY A 315 22.94 -3.46 -13.30
C GLY A 315 21.47 -3.91 -13.24
N LEU A 316 21.06 -4.52 -12.12
CA LEU A 316 19.69 -5.04 -11.93
C LEU A 316 18.71 -3.98 -11.48
N LEU A 317 19.18 -2.84 -10.97
CA LEU A 317 18.36 -1.75 -10.47
C LEU A 317 18.20 -0.67 -11.54
N ALA A 318 16.95 -0.39 -11.90
CA ALA A 318 16.63 0.56 -12.98
C ALA A 318 16.75 2.04 -12.55
N THR A 319 16.72 2.33 -11.25
CA THR A 319 16.77 3.71 -10.73
C THR A 319 17.36 3.76 -9.32
N THR A 320 17.86 4.92 -8.94
CA THR A 320 18.32 5.23 -7.58
C THR A 320 17.31 6.06 -6.78
N ARG A 321 16.21 6.49 -7.42
CA ARG A 321 15.14 7.24 -6.78
C ARG A 321 14.35 6.34 -5.85
N VAL A 322 13.86 6.90 -4.75
CA VAL A 322 13.11 6.15 -3.73
C VAL A 322 11.70 6.71 -3.48
N GLY A 323 11.47 7.97 -3.81
CA GLY A 323 10.18 8.63 -3.65
C GLY A 323 9.24 8.35 -4.80
N LEU A 324 8.01 7.95 -4.52
CA LEU A 324 7.02 7.65 -5.55
C LEU A 324 6.80 8.78 -6.57
N PRO A 325 6.68 10.08 -6.19
CA PRO A 325 6.56 11.14 -7.20
C PRO A 325 7.75 11.22 -8.14
N ASN A 326 9.00 11.04 -7.66
CA ASN A 326 10.18 11.05 -8.50
C ASN A 326 10.30 9.80 -9.39
N LEU A 327 9.82 8.66 -8.91
CA LEU A 327 9.73 7.41 -9.68
C LEU A 327 8.72 7.56 -10.81
N LEU A 328 7.52 8.01 -10.52
CA LEU A 328 6.45 8.22 -11.50
C LEU A 328 6.88 9.20 -12.59
N LEU A 329 7.44 10.34 -12.20
CA LEU A 329 7.86 11.38 -13.14
C LEU A 329 9.19 11.07 -13.82
N ARG A 330 9.93 10.05 -13.41
CA ARG A 330 11.28 9.69 -13.91
C ARG A 330 12.29 10.85 -13.83
N ARG A 331 12.02 11.86 -12.97
CA ARG A 331 12.87 13.02 -12.70
C ARG A 331 12.87 13.39 -11.22
N ALA A 332 13.86 14.20 -10.80
CA ALA A 332 13.91 14.73 -9.44
C ALA A 332 12.97 15.94 -9.32
N ALA A 333 11.71 15.69 -8.97
CA ALA A 333 10.70 16.74 -8.73
C ALA A 333 10.58 17.11 -7.25
N VAL A 334 10.97 16.19 -6.36
CA VAL A 334 10.91 16.31 -4.91
C VAL A 334 12.30 16.04 -4.34
N PRO A 335 12.82 16.84 -3.40
CA PRO A 335 14.09 16.54 -2.74
C PRO A 335 14.06 15.20 -2.01
N GLU A 336 15.10 14.39 -2.21
CA GLU A 336 15.31 13.12 -1.51
C GLU A 336 16.61 13.18 -0.73
N ILE A 337 16.55 12.94 0.58
CA ILE A 337 17.71 12.85 1.45
C ILE A 337 17.84 11.40 1.90
N LEU A 338 18.98 10.78 1.58
CA LEU A 338 19.12 9.32 1.68
C LEU A 338 20.25 8.91 2.63
N GLN A 339 20.02 7.83 3.36
CA GLN A 339 21.02 7.10 4.13
C GLN A 339 21.79 8.00 5.13
N ARG A 340 23.09 8.19 4.93
CA ARG A 340 23.96 8.98 5.82
C ARG A 340 23.71 10.48 5.73
N GLU A 341 23.12 10.94 4.63
CA GLU A 341 22.75 12.35 4.43
C GLU A 341 21.51 12.74 5.24
N VAL A 342 20.74 11.78 5.78
CA VAL A 342 19.58 12.05 6.64
C VAL A 342 20.08 12.57 7.99
N THR A 343 20.41 13.85 8.04
CA THR A 343 20.79 14.58 9.26
C THR A 343 19.80 15.71 9.50
N GLY A 344 19.63 16.14 10.76
CA GLY A 344 18.76 17.26 11.08
C GLY A 344 19.10 18.52 10.28
N ALA A 345 20.39 18.80 10.11
CA ALA A 345 20.88 19.97 9.36
C ALA A 345 20.50 19.89 7.86
N ALA A 346 20.72 18.75 7.20
CA ALA A 346 20.39 18.59 5.78
C ALA A 346 18.88 18.66 5.53
N VAL A 347 18.08 18.00 6.40
CA VAL A 347 16.62 18.02 6.31
C VAL A 347 16.08 19.43 6.56
N ALA A 348 16.61 20.15 7.58
CA ALA A 348 16.23 21.52 7.86
C ALA A 348 16.61 22.48 6.72
N ALA A 349 17.76 22.30 6.08
CA ALA A 349 18.20 23.13 4.95
C ALA A 349 17.24 22.97 3.75
N ALA A 350 16.92 21.74 3.36
CA ALA A 350 15.98 21.48 2.27
C ALA A 350 14.56 22.00 2.58
N ALA A 351 14.10 21.83 3.82
CA ALA A 351 12.83 22.37 4.28
C ALA A 351 12.80 23.91 4.24
N ALA A 352 13.84 24.57 4.79
CA ALA A 352 13.93 26.03 4.81
C ALA A 352 13.94 26.62 3.40
N GLU A 353 14.59 25.98 2.44
CA GLU A 353 14.59 26.40 1.04
C GLU A 353 13.18 26.40 0.44
N LEU A 354 12.40 25.32 0.66
CA LEU A 354 11.02 25.24 0.20
C LEU A 354 10.11 26.23 0.96
N LEU A 355 10.30 26.42 2.26
CA LEU A 355 9.50 27.36 3.05
C LEU A 355 9.73 28.82 2.62
N ALA A 356 10.98 29.17 2.26
CA ALA A 356 11.35 30.52 1.87
C ALA A 356 11.00 30.87 0.40
N GLN A 357 10.84 29.87 -0.49
CA GLN A 357 10.69 30.09 -1.93
C GLN A 357 9.31 29.63 -2.43
N PRO A 358 8.30 30.52 -2.51
CA PRO A 358 6.95 30.20 -2.97
C PRO A 358 6.93 29.59 -4.38
N GLU A 359 7.80 30.06 -5.28
CA GLU A 359 7.88 29.56 -6.67
C GLU A 359 8.32 28.10 -6.70
N ARG A 360 9.27 27.69 -5.86
CA ARG A 360 9.68 26.28 -5.76
C ARG A 360 8.58 25.39 -5.21
N ARG A 361 7.83 25.88 -4.22
CA ARG A 361 6.64 25.15 -3.74
C ARG A 361 5.60 24.99 -4.82
N ALA A 362 5.30 26.07 -5.57
CA ALA A 362 4.35 26.02 -6.66
C ALA A 362 4.80 25.05 -7.77
N ALA A 363 6.06 25.07 -8.15
CA ALA A 363 6.64 24.13 -9.11
C ALA A 363 6.55 22.68 -8.63
N GLN A 364 6.83 22.44 -7.34
CA GLN A 364 6.67 21.10 -6.77
C GLN A 364 5.21 20.66 -6.75
N MET A 365 4.26 21.52 -6.37
CA MET A 365 2.82 21.21 -6.40
C MET A 365 2.33 20.87 -7.81
N ALA A 366 2.81 21.57 -8.84
CA ALA A 366 2.52 21.25 -10.23
C ALA A 366 3.08 19.85 -10.62
N ALA A 367 4.31 19.54 -10.20
CA ALA A 367 4.89 18.21 -10.42
C ALA A 367 4.13 17.11 -9.66
N LEU A 368 3.66 17.37 -8.43
CA LEU A 368 2.82 16.44 -7.69
C LEU A 368 1.47 16.21 -8.38
N ALA A 369 0.89 17.25 -9.01
CA ALA A 369 -0.33 17.11 -9.81
C ALA A 369 -0.10 16.23 -11.05
N GLU A 370 1.04 16.39 -11.74
CA GLU A 370 1.44 15.54 -12.87
C GLU A 370 1.65 14.07 -12.43
N ALA A 371 2.33 13.84 -11.29
CA ALA A 371 2.53 12.50 -10.74
C ALA A 371 1.18 11.85 -10.32
N ALA A 372 0.29 12.60 -9.69
CA ALA A 372 -1.03 12.14 -9.29
C ALA A 372 -1.87 11.71 -10.51
N ALA A 373 -1.77 12.41 -11.63
CA ALA A 373 -2.47 12.07 -12.87
C ALA A 373 -2.06 10.69 -13.43
N GLN A 374 -0.82 10.24 -13.18
CA GLN A 374 -0.34 8.92 -13.61
C GLN A 374 -0.86 7.75 -12.76
N VAL A 375 -1.38 8.05 -11.59
CA VAL A 375 -1.92 7.06 -10.62
C VAL A 375 -3.44 7.04 -10.65
N SER A 376 -4.05 8.11 -11.19
CA SER A 376 -5.48 8.36 -11.10
C SER A 376 -6.31 7.32 -11.85
N GLY A 377 -7.35 6.89 -11.19
CA GLY A 377 -8.39 6.01 -11.68
C GLY A 377 -9.45 5.90 -10.59
N GLU A 378 -10.39 6.86 -10.55
CA GLU A 378 -11.55 6.79 -9.66
C GLU A 378 -12.26 5.44 -9.82
N GLY A 379 -12.74 4.85 -8.74
CA GLY A 379 -13.40 3.55 -8.73
C GLY A 379 -12.45 2.35 -8.85
N ALA A 380 -11.20 2.49 -8.44
CA ALA A 380 -10.21 1.41 -8.48
C ALA A 380 -10.69 0.12 -7.79
N ALA A 381 -11.22 0.23 -6.58
CA ALA A 381 -11.77 -0.91 -5.84
C ALA A 381 -12.92 -1.60 -6.58
N GLY A 382 -13.73 -0.81 -7.29
CA GLY A 382 -14.81 -1.30 -8.14
C GLY A 382 -14.32 -2.13 -9.32
N ARG A 383 -13.33 -1.62 -10.06
CA ARG A 383 -12.72 -2.35 -11.19
C ARG A 383 -12.06 -3.66 -10.75
N VAL A 384 -11.39 -3.64 -9.59
CA VAL A 384 -10.83 -4.88 -9.00
C VAL A 384 -11.94 -5.87 -8.67
N ALA A 385 -13.04 -5.42 -8.05
CA ALA A 385 -14.17 -6.28 -7.72
C ALA A 385 -14.81 -6.91 -8.97
N ASP A 386 -15.02 -6.12 -10.03
CA ASP A 386 -15.58 -6.59 -11.31
C ASP A 386 -14.67 -7.66 -11.92
N TRP A 387 -13.36 -7.45 -11.92
CA TRP A 387 -12.38 -8.42 -12.42
C TRP A 387 -12.40 -9.74 -11.64
N VAL A 388 -12.44 -9.65 -10.30
CA VAL A 388 -12.49 -10.83 -9.42
C VAL A 388 -13.75 -11.63 -9.65
N LEU A 389 -14.91 -10.99 -9.72
CA LEU A 389 -16.19 -11.66 -9.95
C LEU A 389 -16.24 -12.32 -11.33
N GLN A 390 -15.75 -11.66 -12.37
CA GLN A 390 -15.64 -12.24 -13.70
C GLN A 390 -14.78 -13.52 -13.70
N ARG A 391 -13.64 -13.51 -13.03
CA ARG A 391 -12.75 -14.69 -12.94
C ARG A 391 -13.36 -15.81 -12.12
N ALA A 392 -14.02 -15.51 -11.02
CA ALA A 392 -14.73 -16.49 -10.21
C ALA A 392 -15.85 -17.17 -11.00
N THR A 393 -16.65 -16.43 -11.78
CA THR A 393 -17.70 -16.96 -12.63
C THR A 393 -17.15 -17.86 -13.73
N LEU A 394 -16.03 -17.48 -14.37
CA LEU A 394 -15.40 -18.30 -15.40
C LEU A 394 -14.86 -19.62 -14.81
N SER A 395 -14.27 -19.59 -13.62
CA SER A 395 -13.80 -20.77 -12.91
C SER A 395 -14.95 -21.73 -12.55
N ALA A 396 -16.05 -21.21 -12.02
CA ALA A 396 -17.22 -21.99 -11.69
C ALA A 396 -17.84 -22.67 -12.93
N ARG A 397 -17.93 -21.95 -14.05
CA ARG A 397 -18.42 -22.52 -15.33
C ARG A 397 -17.48 -23.59 -15.89
N ALA A 398 -16.17 -23.42 -15.79
CA ALA A 398 -15.19 -24.42 -16.22
C ALA A 398 -15.31 -25.71 -15.38
N ALA A 399 -15.46 -25.58 -14.07
CA ALA A 399 -15.67 -26.71 -13.16
C ALA A 399 -16.97 -27.49 -13.45
N LEU A 400 -18.03 -26.81 -13.90
CA LEU A 400 -19.31 -27.45 -14.31
C LEU A 400 -19.25 -28.08 -15.69
N ALA A 401 -18.32 -27.66 -16.56
CA ALA A 401 -18.14 -28.17 -17.91
C ALA A 401 -17.23 -29.42 -17.97
N GLU A 402 -16.44 -29.71 -16.92
CA GLU A 402 -15.68 -30.95 -16.82
C GLU A 402 -16.65 -32.10 -16.54
N PRO A 403 -16.70 -33.18 -17.39
CA PRO A 403 -17.54 -34.34 -17.12
C PRO A 403 -17.13 -34.96 -15.78
N LEU A 404 -18.13 -35.30 -14.96
CA LEU A 404 -17.92 -35.99 -13.69
C LEU A 404 -17.04 -37.22 -13.93
N PRO A 405 -15.96 -37.43 -13.16
CA PRO A 405 -15.16 -38.64 -13.29
C PRO A 405 -16.01 -39.84 -12.90
N GLY A 406 -16.53 -40.56 -13.90
CA GLY A 406 -17.41 -41.74 -13.72
C GLY A 406 -18.42 -41.99 -14.84
N ALA A 407 -18.58 -41.09 -15.81
CA ALA A 407 -19.57 -41.28 -16.90
C ALA A 407 -18.95 -41.88 -18.19
N ALA A 408 -17.94 -42.70 -18.04
CA ALA A 408 -17.45 -43.51 -19.17
C ALA A 408 -17.36 -44.95 -18.68
N VAL A 409 -18.39 -45.73 -18.98
CA VAL A 409 -18.40 -47.15 -19.38
C VAL A 409 -19.83 -47.67 -19.23
N GLU A 410 -20.62 -47.57 -20.30
CA GLU A 410 -21.61 -48.57 -20.67
C GLU A 410 -22.10 -48.29 -22.11
N ALA A 411 -21.27 -48.60 -23.08
CA ALA A 411 -21.74 -48.79 -24.44
C ALA A 411 -20.78 -49.72 -25.18
N GLY A 412 -21.06 -50.98 -25.14
CA GLY A 412 -20.34 -51.85 -26.05
C GLY A 412 -20.29 -53.34 -25.70
N VAL A 413 -21.41 -53.95 -25.60
CA VAL A 413 -21.52 -55.40 -25.95
C VAL A 413 -22.84 -55.61 -26.67
N ARG A 414 -22.73 -55.65 -27.98
CA ARG A 414 -23.41 -56.65 -28.85
C ARG A 414 -22.80 -56.60 -30.24
#